data_90fda47e075fd73c05331318e879a6ed
#
_entry.id   90fda47e075fd73c05331318e879a6ed
#
_cell.length_a   1.000
_cell.length_b   1.000
_cell.length_c   1.000
_cell.angle_alpha   90.00
_cell.angle_beta   90.00
_cell.angle_gamma   90.00
#
_symmetry.space_group_name_H-M   'P 1'
#
loop_
_entity.id
_entity.type
_entity.pdbx_description
1 polymer ?
#
loop_
_entity_poly.entity_id
_entity_poly.type
_entity_poly.pdbx_seq_one_letter_code
_entity_poly.pdbx_strand_id
1 'polypeptide(L)'
;MADQSNIFQRMSAITSEISTVAKNLSVDAGKSSYKAVGEADVLAAVKPIEAKHGVYSYPFKREIIDSGEMVSTTKYGDRKQLFMRVETVYRFVNIDKPDEYIDITTYGDGVDTQDKAPGKAMTYGDKYALLKAYKIQTGDDPDQNASEDLSGVSKGKTQKKQKEQPVEDRTGEPAYPTEESMVNDLSAVASKSEKVNGMLTKLLETNKCRDLPELAFLKPEIVKAWWQKLCQR
;
A
#
# COMPACT_ATOMS: atom_id res chain seq x y z
N MET A 1 -4.28 40.22 -11.75
CA MET A 1 -2.82 40.18 -11.64
C MET A 1 -2.45 38.73 -11.83
N ALA A 2 -1.48 38.43 -12.72
CA ALA A 2 -0.98 37.06 -12.90
C ALA A 2 -0.37 36.59 -11.57
N ASP A 3 -0.65 35.37 -11.18
CA ASP A 3 -0.06 34.74 -10.00
C ASP A 3 1.45 34.62 -10.22
N GLN A 4 2.25 35.30 -9.39
CA GLN A 4 3.71 35.31 -9.50
C GLN A 4 4.35 34.10 -8.80
N SER A 5 3.59 33.14 -8.31
CA SER A 5 4.10 31.96 -7.64
C SER A 5 5.01 31.14 -8.56
N ASN A 6 6.19 30.78 -8.05
CA ASN A 6 7.10 29.90 -8.78
C ASN A 6 6.61 28.44 -8.74
N ILE A 7 7.23 27.57 -9.55
CA ILE A 7 6.81 26.17 -9.67
C ILE A 7 6.81 25.43 -8.31
N PHE A 8 7.77 25.70 -7.41
CA PHE A 8 7.83 25.05 -6.10
C PHE A 8 6.68 25.49 -5.18
N GLN A 9 6.29 26.78 -5.23
CA GLN A 9 5.17 27.30 -4.47
C GLN A 9 3.85 26.68 -4.97
N ARG A 10 3.68 26.56 -6.28
CA ARG A 10 2.52 25.88 -6.90
C ARG A 10 2.45 24.40 -6.53
N MET A 11 3.55 23.68 -6.65
CA MET A 11 3.64 22.27 -6.25
C MET A 11 3.31 22.08 -4.75
N SER A 12 3.78 22.98 -3.90
CA SER A 12 3.48 22.98 -2.46
C SER A 12 1.98 23.20 -2.19
N ALA A 13 1.36 24.16 -2.90
CA ALA A 13 -0.08 24.44 -2.79
C ALA A 13 -0.92 23.22 -3.24
N ILE A 14 -0.57 22.60 -4.37
CA ILE A 14 -1.21 21.38 -4.86
C ILE A 14 -1.08 20.25 -3.82
N THR A 15 0.12 20.03 -3.28
CA THR A 15 0.37 19.00 -2.25
C THR A 15 -0.49 19.20 -1.01
N SER A 16 -0.72 20.44 -0.59
CA SER A 16 -1.55 20.74 0.60
C SER A 16 -3.05 20.56 0.34
N GLU A 17 -3.49 20.67 -0.92
CA GLU A 17 -4.90 20.53 -1.30
C GLU A 17 -5.30 19.09 -1.62
N ILE A 18 -4.37 18.29 -2.17
CA ILE A 18 -4.62 16.86 -2.42
C ILE A 18 -4.45 16.09 -1.11
N SER A 19 -5.54 15.52 -0.60
CA SER A 19 -5.49 14.71 0.62
C SER A 19 -5.10 13.25 0.32
N THR A 20 -6.07 12.37 0.19
CA THR A 20 -5.87 10.93 0.02
C THR A 20 -6.63 10.45 -1.21
N VAL A 21 -6.01 9.57 -2.00
CA VAL A 21 -6.69 8.90 -3.13
C VAL A 21 -7.15 7.51 -2.69
N ALA A 22 -8.46 7.28 -2.80
CA ALA A 22 -9.06 6.00 -2.42
C ALA A 22 -8.67 4.88 -3.41
N LYS A 23 -8.57 3.65 -2.91
CA LYS A 23 -8.31 2.45 -3.71
C LYS A 23 -9.61 1.92 -4.29
N ASN A 24 -9.92 2.28 -5.53
CA ASN A 24 -11.13 1.83 -6.21
C ASN A 24 -10.88 0.69 -7.20
N LEU A 25 -9.64 0.49 -7.64
CA LEU A 25 -9.29 -0.56 -8.58
C LEU A 25 -9.20 -1.92 -7.88
N SER A 26 -10.07 -2.87 -8.28
CA SER A 26 -9.96 -4.27 -7.88
C SER A 26 -9.03 -5.01 -8.82
N VAL A 27 -7.99 -5.62 -8.28
CA VAL A 27 -7.02 -6.43 -9.05
C VAL A 27 -7.22 -7.88 -8.69
N ASP A 28 -7.57 -8.70 -9.69
CA ASP A 28 -7.70 -10.15 -9.52
C ASP A 28 -6.34 -10.82 -9.70
N ALA A 29 -5.84 -11.45 -8.66
CA ALA A 29 -4.61 -12.23 -8.63
C ALA A 29 -4.90 -13.74 -8.54
N GLY A 30 -5.80 -14.23 -9.37
CA GLY A 30 -6.20 -15.65 -9.42
C GLY A 30 -7.09 -16.06 -8.25
N LYS A 31 -6.53 -16.51 -7.14
CA LYS A 31 -7.31 -16.94 -5.95
C LYS A 31 -7.55 -15.84 -4.92
N SER A 32 -6.95 -14.68 -5.09
CA SER A 32 -7.11 -13.52 -4.23
C SER A 32 -7.43 -12.29 -5.07
N SER A 33 -8.16 -11.35 -4.51
CA SER A 33 -8.33 -10.01 -5.07
C SER A 33 -7.88 -8.98 -4.03
N TYR A 34 -7.24 -7.92 -4.51
CA TYR A 34 -6.88 -6.79 -3.66
C TYR A 34 -7.28 -5.47 -4.31
N LYS A 35 -7.44 -4.43 -3.49
CA LYS A 35 -7.72 -3.10 -3.98
C LYS A 35 -6.43 -2.31 -4.15
N ALA A 36 -6.28 -1.67 -5.29
CA ALA A 36 -5.17 -0.80 -5.61
C ALA A 36 -5.65 0.59 -6.03
N VAL A 37 -4.76 1.56 -5.99
CA VAL A 37 -5.01 2.87 -6.58
C VAL A 37 -4.79 2.78 -8.08
N GLY A 38 -5.84 3.03 -8.85
CA GLY A 38 -5.78 3.11 -10.31
C GLY A 38 -5.15 4.42 -10.79
N GLU A 39 -4.61 4.43 -12.02
CA GLU A 39 -4.15 5.67 -12.66
C GLU A 39 -5.31 6.67 -12.80
N ALA A 40 -6.50 6.20 -13.16
CA ALA A 40 -7.69 7.03 -13.30
C ALA A 40 -8.05 7.76 -12.00
N ASP A 41 -7.93 7.10 -10.84
CA ASP A 41 -8.21 7.70 -9.53
C ASP A 41 -7.20 8.82 -9.22
N VAL A 42 -5.90 8.60 -9.53
CA VAL A 42 -4.86 9.60 -9.33
C VAL A 42 -5.08 10.80 -10.26
N LEU A 43 -5.35 10.57 -11.53
CA LEU A 43 -5.62 11.63 -12.50
C LEU A 43 -6.88 12.43 -12.14
N ALA A 44 -7.94 11.77 -11.66
CA ALA A 44 -9.15 12.45 -11.23
C ALA A 44 -8.91 13.39 -10.03
N ALA A 45 -8.01 13.03 -9.12
CA ALA A 45 -7.64 13.87 -7.99
C ALA A 45 -6.68 15.00 -8.38
N VAL A 46 -5.70 14.74 -9.24
CA VAL A 46 -4.60 15.67 -9.55
C VAL A 46 -4.99 16.73 -10.57
N LYS A 47 -5.61 16.34 -11.70
CA LYS A 47 -5.89 17.23 -12.83
C LYS A 47 -6.63 18.53 -12.47
N PRO A 48 -7.72 18.51 -11.68
CA PRO A 48 -8.45 19.74 -11.37
C PRO A 48 -7.61 20.69 -10.49
N ILE A 49 -6.76 20.16 -9.62
CA ILE A 49 -5.94 20.93 -8.70
C ILE A 49 -4.71 21.50 -9.43
N GLU A 50 -4.07 20.73 -10.32
CA GLU A 50 -3.04 21.26 -11.22
C GLU A 50 -3.56 22.42 -12.07
N ALA A 51 -4.72 22.23 -12.70
CA ALA A 51 -5.35 23.29 -13.50
C ALA A 51 -5.64 24.56 -12.67
N LYS A 52 -6.11 24.41 -11.43
CA LYS A 52 -6.36 25.52 -10.51
C LYS A 52 -5.10 26.29 -10.16
N HIS A 53 -3.98 25.59 -9.94
CA HIS A 53 -2.72 26.19 -9.53
C HIS A 53 -1.77 26.49 -10.69
N GLY A 54 -2.22 26.32 -11.93
CA GLY A 54 -1.43 26.65 -13.12
C GLY A 54 -0.18 25.76 -13.29
N VAL A 55 -0.32 24.46 -13.06
CA VAL A 55 0.70 23.46 -13.33
C VAL A 55 0.18 22.51 -14.41
N TYR A 56 1.05 22.15 -15.35
CA TYR A 56 0.80 21.11 -16.34
C TYR A 56 1.88 20.04 -16.23
N SER A 57 1.49 18.78 -16.06
CA SER A 57 2.42 17.68 -15.95
C SER A 57 2.26 16.66 -17.07
N TYR A 58 3.37 16.08 -17.51
CA TYR A 58 3.39 15.10 -18.61
C TYR A 58 4.67 14.27 -18.60
N PRO A 59 4.68 13.06 -19.20
CA PRO A 59 5.88 12.29 -19.42
C PRO A 59 6.74 12.96 -20.52
N PHE A 60 7.84 13.58 -20.10
CA PHE A 60 8.75 14.31 -20.98
C PHE A 60 9.66 13.40 -21.78
N LYS A 61 10.23 12.36 -21.12
CA LYS A 61 11.14 11.40 -21.76
C LYS A 61 10.85 10.00 -21.22
N ARG A 62 10.99 9.00 -22.09
CA ARG A 62 10.95 7.58 -21.71
C ARG A 62 12.11 6.83 -22.32
N GLU A 63 12.65 5.87 -21.56
CA GLU A 63 13.72 5.00 -21.98
C GLU A 63 13.45 3.58 -21.49
N ILE A 64 13.60 2.59 -22.38
CA ILE A 64 13.55 1.18 -22.00
C ILE A 64 14.90 0.82 -21.43
N ILE A 65 14.95 0.53 -20.12
CA ILE A 65 16.21 0.19 -19.44
C ILE A 65 16.46 -1.31 -19.44
N ASP A 66 15.40 -2.09 -19.44
CA ASP A 66 15.50 -3.55 -19.46
C ASP A 66 14.26 -4.16 -20.12
N SER A 67 14.46 -5.23 -20.88
CA SER A 67 13.37 -5.99 -21.47
C SER A 67 13.80 -7.42 -21.77
N GLY A 68 12.88 -8.37 -21.65
CA GLY A 68 13.17 -9.76 -21.91
C GLY A 68 11.96 -10.68 -21.78
N GLU A 69 12.20 -11.95 -21.98
CA GLU A 69 11.22 -12.99 -21.70
C GLU A 69 11.46 -13.58 -20.30
N MET A 70 10.41 -13.65 -19.49
CA MET A 70 10.38 -14.42 -18.26
C MET A 70 9.68 -15.74 -18.53
N VAL A 71 10.30 -16.86 -18.13
CA VAL A 71 9.70 -18.18 -18.24
C VAL A 71 9.40 -18.68 -16.83
N SER A 72 8.13 -18.96 -16.57
CA SER A 72 7.69 -19.59 -15.32
C SER A 72 7.16 -20.98 -15.60
N THR A 73 7.74 -22.00 -14.98
CA THR A 73 7.27 -23.38 -15.10
C THR A 73 6.08 -23.60 -14.18
N THR A 74 4.97 -24.01 -14.75
CA THR A 74 3.74 -24.34 -14.03
C THR A 74 3.41 -25.84 -14.17
N LYS A 75 2.51 -26.35 -13.37
CA LYS A 75 2.01 -27.73 -13.52
C LYS A 75 1.34 -28.04 -14.88
N TYR A 76 1.04 -27.00 -15.67
CA TYR A 76 0.46 -27.11 -17.01
C TYR A 76 1.48 -26.84 -18.12
N GLY A 77 2.76 -26.71 -17.81
CA GLY A 77 3.85 -26.39 -18.72
C GLY A 77 4.44 -25.01 -18.49
N ASP A 78 5.39 -24.66 -19.33
CA ASP A 78 6.09 -23.39 -19.28
C ASP A 78 5.20 -22.26 -19.80
N ARG A 79 5.14 -21.18 -19.01
CA ARG A 79 4.45 -19.94 -19.36
C ARG A 79 5.47 -18.86 -19.64
N LYS A 80 5.51 -18.38 -20.86
CA LYS A 80 6.32 -17.25 -21.28
C LYS A 80 5.57 -15.94 -21.02
N GLN A 81 6.27 -14.94 -20.51
CA GLN A 81 5.78 -13.58 -20.27
C GLN A 81 6.82 -12.60 -20.75
N LEU A 82 6.38 -11.49 -21.33
CA LEU A 82 7.25 -10.37 -21.65
C LEU A 82 7.42 -9.51 -20.41
N PHE A 83 8.65 -9.17 -20.10
CA PHE A 83 9.02 -8.21 -19.08
C PHE A 83 9.57 -6.95 -19.76
N MET A 84 9.22 -5.79 -19.22
CA MET A 84 9.79 -4.52 -19.64
C MET A 84 9.91 -3.58 -18.45
N ARG A 85 11.09 -2.95 -18.31
CA ARG A 85 11.33 -1.85 -17.38
C ARG A 85 11.52 -0.56 -18.15
N VAL A 86 10.71 0.44 -17.81
CA VAL A 86 10.74 1.75 -18.45
C VAL A 86 11.11 2.80 -17.40
N GLU A 87 12.14 3.59 -17.70
CA GLU A 87 12.39 4.86 -17.02
C GLU A 87 11.51 5.95 -17.65
N THR A 88 10.85 6.72 -16.82
CA THR A 88 10.09 7.90 -17.26
C THR A 88 10.58 9.13 -16.51
N VAL A 89 10.98 10.14 -17.24
CA VAL A 89 11.15 11.50 -16.72
C VAL A 89 9.82 12.21 -16.86
N TYR A 90 9.17 12.48 -15.75
CA TYR A 90 7.88 13.17 -15.68
C TYR A 90 8.13 14.63 -15.34
N ARG A 91 7.62 15.54 -16.16
CA ARG A 91 7.86 16.98 -16.04
C ARG A 91 6.62 17.71 -15.53
N PHE A 92 6.83 18.61 -14.59
CA PHE A 92 5.83 19.51 -14.00
C PHE A 92 6.21 20.94 -14.38
N VAL A 93 5.38 21.63 -15.14
CA VAL A 93 5.67 22.93 -15.74
C VAL A 93 4.74 24.01 -15.16
N ASN A 94 5.30 25.16 -14.83
CA ASN A 94 4.54 26.37 -14.57
C ASN A 94 3.98 26.90 -15.89
N ILE A 95 2.64 26.89 -16.08
CA ILE A 95 2.01 27.29 -17.35
C ILE A 95 2.21 28.76 -17.69
N ASP A 96 2.43 29.62 -16.70
CA ASP A 96 2.66 31.06 -16.90
C ASP A 96 4.14 31.37 -17.22
N LYS A 97 5.04 30.44 -16.87
CA LYS A 97 6.48 30.54 -17.11
C LYS A 97 7.04 29.16 -17.50
N PRO A 98 6.91 28.72 -18.76
CA PRO A 98 7.26 27.37 -19.17
C PRO A 98 8.73 26.95 -18.95
N ASP A 99 9.63 27.92 -18.77
CA ASP A 99 11.02 27.67 -18.42
C ASP A 99 11.21 27.25 -16.94
N GLU A 100 10.20 27.45 -16.11
CA GLU A 100 10.15 26.97 -14.72
C GLU A 100 9.49 25.58 -14.69
N TYR A 101 10.28 24.54 -14.47
CA TYR A 101 9.80 23.17 -14.37
C TYR A 101 10.58 22.35 -13.37
N ILE A 102 10.01 21.22 -12.99
CA ILE A 102 10.63 20.18 -12.14
C ILE A 102 10.52 18.85 -12.89
N ASP A 103 11.63 18.13 -12.99
CA ASP A 103 11.68 16.78 -13.54
C ASP A 103 11.79 15.75 -12.41
N ILE A 104 10.97 14.71 -12.48
CA ILE A 104 10.98 13.59 -11.54
C ILE A 104 11.16 12.31 -12.35
N THR A 105 12.21 11.56 -12.04
CA THR A 105 12.46 10.26 -12.67
C THR A 105 11.76 9.16 -11.88
N THR A 106 11.04 8.31 -12.60
CA THR A 106 10.38 7.12 -12.05
C THR A 106 10.65 5.90 -12.92
N TYR A 107 10.46 4.73 -12.31
CA TYR A 107 10.62 3.45 -12.99
C TYR A 107 9.31 2.67 -12.90
N GLY A 108 8.95 2.02 -14.00
CA GLY A 108 7.80 1.15 -14.06
C GLY A 108 8.18 -0.21 -14.64
N ASP A 109 7.73 -1.27 -14.00
CA ASP A 109 7.85 -2.63 -14.50
C ASP A 109 6.52 -3.10 -15.07
N GLY A 110 6.56 -3.69 -16.25
CA GLY A 110 5.42 -4.31 -16.89
C GLY A 110 5.70 -5.77 -17.20
N VAL A 111 4.78 -6.64 -16.79
CA VAL A 111 4.82 -8.06 -17.14
C VAL A 111 3.51 -8.44 -17.78
N ASP A 112 3.57 -9.07 -18.96
CA ASP A 112 2.39 -9.53 -19.68
C ASP A 112 2.71 -10.74 -20.57
N THR A 113 1.69 -11.57 -20.81
CA THR A 113 1.81 -12.73 -21.72
C THR A 113 1.66 -12.37 -23.19
N GLN A 114 1.27 -11.14 -23.49
CA GLN A 114 1.04 -10.61 -24.83
C GLN A 114 1.77 -9.29 -25.03
N ASP A 115 1.12 -8.29 -25.59
CA ASP A 115 1.69 -7.00 -26.00
C ASP A 115 1.57 -5.87 -24.96
N LYS A 116 1.00 -6.13 -23.79
CA LYS A 116 0.64 -5.09 -22.82
C LYS A 116 1.76 -4.72 -21.84
N ALA A 117 2.90 -5.43 -21.86
CA ALA A 117 4.01 -5.15 -20.93
C ALA A 117 4.48 -3.69 -20.98
N PRO A 118 4.70 -3.07 -22.18
CA PRO A 118 5.08 -1.66 -22.25
C PRO A 118 4.05 -0.72 -21.64
N GLY A 119 2.77 -0.92 -21.95
CA GLY A 119 1.68 -0.09 -21.42
C GLY A 119 1.58 -0.16 -19.89
N LYS A 120 1.72 -1.37 -19.31
CA LYS A 120 1.76 -1.55 -17.87
C LYS A 120 2.93 -0.82 -17.23
N ALA A 121 4.14 -0.94 -17.81
CA ALA A 121 5.33 -0.26 -17.32
C ALA A 121 5.16 1.27 -17.32
N MET A 122 4.66 1.83 -18.43
CA MET A 122 4.44 3.27 -18.57
C MET A 122 3.38 3.79 -17.59
N THR A 123 2.22 3.15 -17.52
CA THR A 123 1.14 3.52 -16.57
C THR A 123 1.61 3.47 -15.13
N TYR A 124 2.42 2.47 -14.78
CA TYR A 124 2.98 2.36 -13.43
C TYR A 124 3.92 3.54 -13.12
N GLY A 125 4.87 3.85 -14.02
CA GLY A 125 5.80 4.96 -13.87
C GLY A 125 5.08 6.31 -13.73
N ASP A 126 4.08 6.60 -14.57
CA ASP A 126 3.31 7.85 -14.58
C ASP A 126 2.51 8.02 -13.29
N LYS A 127 1.82 6.97 -12.86
CA LYS A 127 1.08 6.97 -11.61
C LYS A 127 1.99 7.30 -10.42
N TYR A 128 3.14 6.64 -10.32
CA TYR A 128 4.08 6.87 -9.23
C TYR A 128 4.75 8.24 -9.30
N ALA A 129 4.97 8.81 -10.49
CA ALA A 129 5.44 10.17 -10.64
C ALA A 129 4.51 11.17 -9.93
N LEU A 130 3.20 11.08 -10.20
CA LEU A 130 2.19 11.95 -9.57
C LEU A 130 2.07 11.69 -8.06
N LEU A 131 1.98 10.42 -7.65
CA LEU A 131 1.86 10.05 -6.22
C LEU A 131 3.03 10.56 -5.39
N LYS A 132 4.25 10.45 -5.89
CA LYS A 132 5.46 10.86 -5.15
C LYS A 132 5.71 12.35 -5.24
N ALA A 133 5.45 12.99 -6.39
CA ALA A 133 5.57 14.44 -6.56
C ALA A 133 4.69 15.21 -5.57
N TYR A 134 3.44 14.79 -5.42
CA TYR A 134 2.46 15.43 -4.55
C TYR A 134 2.30 14.76 -3.19
N LYS A 135 3.15 13.78 -2.85
CA LYS A 135 3.12 13.05 -1.56
C LYS A 135 1.75 12.46 -1.22
N ILE A 136 1.03 12.00 -2.24
CA ILE A 136 -0.33 11.46 -2.10
C ILE A 136 -0.28 10.14 -1.34
N GLN A 137 -1.04 10.06 -0.26
CA GLN A 137 -1.17 8.83 0.53
C GLN A 137 -2.19 7.88 -0.12
N THR A 138 -1.82 6.63 -0.25
CA THR A 138 -2.68 5.57 -0.81
C THR A 138 -3.21 4.60 0.24
N GLY A 139 -2.85 4.81 1.51
CA GLY A 139 -3.30 4.02 2.65
C GLY A 139 -2.65 2.65 2.81
N ASP A 140 -1.69 2.26 1.95
CA ASP A 140 -0.87 1.05 2.11
C ASP A 140 0.60 1.39 1.92
N ASP A 141 1.39 0.86 2.82
CA ASP A 141 2.82 0.73 2.65
C ASP A 141 3.07 -0.62 1.95
N PRO A 142 3.62 -0.64 0.73
CA PRO A 142 3.94 -1.89 0.03
C PRO A 142 4.88 -2.79 0.81
N ASP A 143 5.70 -2.22 1.69
CA ASP A 143 6.67 -2.94 2.50
C ASP A 143 6.03 -3.71 3.67
N GLN A 144 4.76 -3.43 4.00
CA GLN A 144 4.01 -4.18 5.01
C GLN A 144 3.54 -5.56 4.53
N ASN A 145 3.53 -5.81 3.23
CA ASN A 145 3.19 -7.12 2.66
C ASN A 145 4.47 -7.81 2.21
N ALA A 146 4.82 -8.93 2.85
CA ALA A 146 5.89 -9.79 2.37
C ALA A 146 5.64 -10.15 0.89
N SER A 147 6.65 -10.00 0.05
CA SER A 147 6.59 -10.46 -1.35
C SER A 147 6.23 -11.94 -1.36
N GLU A 148 5.18 -12.31 -2.09
CA GLU A 148 4.85 -13.74 -2.26
C GLU A 148 6.05 -14.45 -2.87
N ASP A 149 6.53 -15.50 -2.20
CA ASP A 149 7.61 -16.33 -2.68
C ASP A 149 7.29 -16.87 -4.07
N LEU A 150 8.00 -16.41 -5.09
CA LEU A 150 7.90 -16.90 -6.47
C LEU A 150 8.53 -18.29 -6.65
N SER A 151 9.01 -18.91 -5.57
CA SER A 151 9.49 -20.29 -5.58
C SER A 151 8.29 -21.24 -5.65
N GLY A 152 7.85 -21.53 -6.89
CA GLY A 152 6.86 -22.55 -7.19
C GLY A 152 7.35 -23.95 -6.84
N VAL A 153 7.22 -24.34 -5.57
CA VAL A 153 7.25 -25.75 -5.19
C VAL A 153 5.91 -26.12 -4.58
N SER A 154 5.15 -26.87 -5.36
CA SER A 154 3.89 -27.45 -4.95
C SER A 154 4.06 -28.34 -3.71
N LYS A 155 3.38 -28.03 -2.62
CA LYS A 155 2.79 -29.05 -1.75
C LYS A 155 1.37 -28.65 -1.42
N GLY A 156 0.44 -29.40 -1.99
CA GLY A 156 -0.95 -29.33 -1.58
C GLY A 156 -1.09 -29.70 -0.13
N LYS A 157 -1.84 -28.90 0.56
CA LYS A 157 -2.89 -29.22 1.54
C LYS A 157 -3.13 -28.08 2.50
N THR A 158 -4.40 -27.76 2.66
CA THR A 158 -5.04 -27.22 3.86
C THR A 158 -4.77 -25.75 4.16
N GLN A 159 -5.78 -24.95 3.91
CA GLN A 159 -5.95 -23.61 4.49
C GLN A 159 -5.76 -23.66 6.00
N LYS A 160 -4.61 -23.21 6.47
CA LYS A 160 -4.43 -22.71 7.83
C LYS A 160 -4.32 -21.20 7.71
N LYS A 161 -5.20 -20.47 8.40
CA LYS A 161 -5.04 -19.05 8.68
C LYS A 161 -3.59 -18.82 9.08
N GLN A 162 -2.87 -17.98 8.33
CA GLN A 162 -1.55 -17.53 8.73
C GLN A 162 -1.69 -16.79 10.06
N LYS A 163 -1.05 -17.32 11.09
CA LYS A 163 -0.72 -16.57 12.29
C LYS A 163 0.33 -15.56 11.88
N GLU A 164 0.08 -14.29 12.14
CA GLU A 164 1.11 -13.24 12.09
C GLU A 164 2.31 -13.71 12.92
N GLN A 165 3.49 -13.76 12.31
CA GLN A 165 4.73 -14.02 13.02
C GLN A 165 5.15 -12.77 13.79
N PRO A 166 5.72 -12.90 14.99
CA PRO A 166 6.21 -11.76 15.75
C PRO A 166 7.31 -11.03 14.96
N VAL A 167 7.24 -9.72 14.89
CA VAL A 167 8.32 -8.88 14.36
C VAL A 167 9.45 -8.88 15.38
N GLU A 168 10.64 -9.37 15.02
CA GLU A 168 11.82 -9.26 15.88
C GLU A 168 12.28 -7.79 15.94
N ASP A 169 12.30 -7.25 17.14
CA ASP A 169 12.96 -5.99 17.43
C ASP A 169 14.49 -6.16 17.27
N ARG A 170 15.15 -5.13 16.75
CA ARG A 170 16.62 -5.09 16.57
C ARG A 170 17.42 -5.21 17.88
N THR A 171 16.75 -5.32 19.01
CA THR A 171 17.33 -5.51 20.35
C THR A 171 17.39 -6.98 20.82
N GLY A 172 16.88 -7.94 20.00
CA GLY A 172 16.92 -9.37 20.34
C GLY A 172 15.85 -9.84 21.35
N GLU A 173 14.89 -8.99 21.70
CA GLU A 173 13.72 -9.41 22.46
C GLU A 173 12.58 -9.81 21.52
N PRO A 174 11.74 -10.84 21.85
CA PRO A 174 10.63 -11.25 21.01
C PRO A 174 9.62 -10.10 20.88
N ALA A 175 9.34 -9.66 19.66
CA ALA A 175 8.38 -8.60 19.41
C ALA A 175 6.97 -9.05 19.79
N TYR A 176 6.31 -8.25 20.61
CA TYR A 176 4.90 -8.47 20.93
C TYR A 176 4.01 -7.97 19.78
N PRO A 177 2.86 -8.61 19.50
CA PRO A 177 1.89 -8.08 18.55
C PRO A 177 1.42 -6.68 18.97
N THR A 178 0.95 -5.90 18.00
CA THR A 178 0.42 -4.56 18.26
C THR A 178 -0.79 -4.62 19.19
N GLU A 179 -1.09 -3.52 19.88
CA GLU A 179 -2.27 -3.44 20.77
C GLU A 179 -3.56 -3.79 20.03
N GLU A 180 -3.67 -3.35 18.78
CA GLU A 180 -4.82 -3.66 17.90
C GLU A 180 -4.92 -5.16 17.59
N SER A 181 -3.79 -5.81 17.29
CA SER A 181 -3.74 -7.26 17.08
C SER A 181 -4.12 -8.03 18.35
N MET A 182 -3.64 -7.62 19.51
CA MET A 182 -4.00 -8.24 20.80
C MET A 182 -5.49 -8.09 21.09
N VAL A 183 -6.11 -6.96 20.80
CA VAL A 183 -7.55 -6.70 20.94
C VAL A 183 -8.37 -7.61 20.02
N ASN A 184 -7.93 -7.75 18.77
CA ASN A 184 -8.58 -8.62 17.78
C ASN A 184 -8.53 -10.09 18.18
N ASP A 185 -7.38 -10.56 18.67
CA ASP A 185 -7.19 -11.93 19.15
C ASP A 185 -8.08 -12.23 20.37
N LEU A 186 -8.12 -11.32 21.36
CA LEU A 186 -8.98 -11.45 22.53
C LEU A 186 -10.46 -11.49 22.15
N SER A 187 -10.89 -10.64 21.22
CA SER A 187 -12.25 -10.61 20.70
C SER A 187 -12.60 -11.92 19.97
N ALA A 188 -11.66 -12.46 19.18
CA ALA A 188 -11.84 -13.72 18.47
C ALA A 188 -11.94 -14.92 19.41
N VAL A 189 -11.19 -14.93 20.53
CA VAL A 189 -11.29 -15.99 21.54
C VAL A 189 -12.57 -15.86 22.36
N ALA A 190 -12.99 -14.63 22.67
CA ALA A 190 -14.25 -14.35 23.39
C ALA A 190 -15.47 -14.82 22.59
N SER A 191 -15.49 -14.58 21.27
CA SER A 191 -16.59 -15.01 20.39
C SER A 191 -16.78 -16.54 20.31
N LYS A 192 -15.72 -17.31 20.62
CA LYS A 192 -15.71 -18.77 20.59
C LYS A 192 -15.98 -19.44 21.93
N SER A 193 -15.98 -18.68 23.03
CA SER A 193 -16.11 -19.20 24.38
C SER A 193 -16.87 -18.25 25.28
N GLU A 194 -18.09 -18.65 25.66
CA GLU A 194 -18.94 -17.88 26.57
C GLU A 194 -18.24 -17.60 27.91
N LYS A 195 -17.44 -18.56 28.40
CA LYS A 195 -16.63 -18.40 29.61
C LYS A 195 -15.60 -17.28 29.48
N VAL A 196 -14.89 -17.23 28.33
CA VAL A 196 -13.89 -16.20 28.08
C VAL A 196 -14.58 -14.84 27.89
N ASN A 197 -15.70 -14.80 27.18
CA ASN A 197 -16.50 -13.59 27.01
C ASN A 197 -16.92 -13.01 28.37
N GLY A 198 -17.45 -13.83 29.26
CA GLY A 198 -17.82 -13.41 30.63
C GLY A 198 -16.63 -12.90 31.46
N MET A 199 -15.43 -13.47 31.25
CA MET A 199 -14.22 -12.98 31.91
C MET A 199 -13.78 -11.61 31.39
N LEU A 200 -13.85 -11.39 30.08
CA LEU A 200 -13.49 -10.11 29.46
C LEU A 200 -14.52 -9.02 29.80
N THR A 201 -15.81 -9.35 29.84
CA THR A 201 -16.85 -8.42 30.33
C THR A 201 -16.56 -7.91 31.75
N LYS A 202 -16.24 -8.82 32.67
CA LYS A 202 -15.86 -8.43 34.05
C LYS A 202 -14.57 -7.59 34.08
N LEU A 203 -13.61 -7.87 33.19
CA LEU A 203 -12.40 -7.08 33.07
C LEU A 203 -12.72 -5.64 32.66
N LEU A 204 -13.57 -5.45 31.66
CA LEU A 204 -14.01 -4.13 31.21
C LEU A 204 -14.77 -3.36 32.29
N GLU A 205 -15.71 -4.01 32.97
CA GLU A 205 -16.44 -3.43 34.10
C GLU A 205 -15.51 -2.98 35.24
N THR A 206 -14.55 -3.85 35.62
CA THR A 206 -13.57 -3.54 36.67
C THR A 206 -12.70 -2.33 36.31
N ASN A 207 -12.35 -2.17 35.03
CA ASN A 207 -11.54 -1.07 34.56
C ASN A 207 -12.36 0.15 34.11
N LYS A 208 -13.68 0.09 34.17
CA LYS A 208 -14.62 1.15 33.73
C LYS A 208 -14.46 1.53 32.27
N CYS A 209 -14.16 0.54 31.41
CA CYS A 209 -14.01 0.70 29.98
C CYS A 209 -15.23 0.12 29.26
N ARG A 210 -15.62 0.72 28.13
CA ARG A 210 -16.76 0.28 27.32
C ARG A 210 -16.43 -0.97 26.51
N ASP A 211 -15.20 -1.05 26.01
CA ASP A 211 -14.74 -2.09 25.10
C ASP A 211 -13.24 -2.35 25.22
N LEU A 212 -12.75 -3.38 24.54
CA LEU A 212 -11.33 -3.75 24.53
C LEU A 212 -10.42 -2.69 23.88
N PRO A 213 -10.80 -2.01 22.78
CA PRO A 213 -10.03 -0.89 22.25
C PRO A 213 -9.82 0.25 23.24
N GLU A 214 -10.85 0.63 23.98
CA GLU A 214 -10.73 1.66 25.03
C GLU A 214 -9.81 1.20 26.17
N LEU A 215 -9.91 -0.07 26.56
CA LEU A 215 -9.02 -0.64 27.57
C LEU A 215 -7.56 -0.69 27.07
N ALA A 216 -7.33 -1.03 25.80
CA ALA A 216 -6.00 -1.05 25.21
C ALA A 216 -5.36 0.36 25.16
N PHE A 217 -6.16 1.37 24.84
CA PHE A 217 -5.71 2.76 24.82
C PHE A 217 -5.35 3.30 26.22
N LEU A 218 -6.17 2.98 27.23
CA LEU A 218 -5.98 3.50 28.60
C LEU A 218 -5.01 2.67 29.45
N LYS A 219 -4.95 1.35 29.22
CA LYS A 219 -4.20 0.38 30.03
C LYS A 219 -3.64 -0.75 29.16
N PRO A 220 -2.72 -0.49 28.25
CA PRO A 220 -2.20 -1.48 27.31
C PRO A 220 -1.55 -2.70 28.01
N GLU A 221 -0.94 -2.49 29.17
CA GLU A 221 -0.32 -3.56 29.96
C GLU A 221 -1.35 -4.63 30.42
N ILE A 222 -2.60 -4.22 30.69
CA ILE A 222 -3.67 -5.15 31.08
C ILE A 222 -4.08 -6.00 29.88
N VAL A 223 -4.25 -5.38 28.70
CA VAL A 223 -4.60 -6.10 27.48
C VAL A 223 -3.50 -7.07 27.09
N LYS A 224 -2.24 -6.66 27.18
CA LYS A 224 -1.07 -7.51 26.95
C LYS A 224 -1.05 -8.74 27.87
N ALA A 225 -1.27 -8.54 29.17
CA ALA A 225 -1.28 -9.63 30.14
C ALA A 225 -2.42 -10.64 29.87
N TRP A 226 -3.61 -10.17 29.50
CA TRP A 226 -4.75 -11.02 29.17
C TRP A 226 -4.57 -11.73 27.83
N TRP A 227 -3.98 -11.07 26.83
CA TRP A 227 -3.63 -11.68 25.55
C TRP A 227 -2.62 -12.82 25.75
N GLN A 228 -1.55 -12.61 26.52
CA GLN A 228 -0.59 -13.65 26.86
C GLN A 228 -1.27 -14.86 27.52
N LYS A 229 -2.19 -14.62 28.43
CA LYS A 229 -2.88 -15.68 29.17
C LYS A 229 -3.84 -16.50 28.32
N LEU A 230 -4.53 -15.89 27.35
CA LEU A 230 -5.62 -16.51 26.59
C LEU A 230 -5.24 -16.89 25.16
N CYS A 231 -4.30 -16.20 24.54
CA CYS A 231 -3.95 -16.33 23.11
C CYS A 231 -2.55 -16.93 22.90
N GLN A 232 -1.61 -16.76 23.82
CA GLN A 232 -0.28 -17.37 23.77
C GLN A 232 -0.25 -18.74 24.49
N ARG A 233 -0.85 -19.77 23.89
CA ARG A 233 -0.68 -21.17 24.32
C ARG A 233 -0.05 -22.00 23.23
#